data_10b071a7348a0ca56c9620339448525e
#
_entry.id   10b071a7348a0ca56c9620339448525e
#
_cell.length_a   1.000
_cell.length_b   1.000
_cell.length_c   1.000
_cell.angle_alpha   90.00
_cell.angle_beta   90.00
_cell.angle_gamma   90.00
#
_symmetry.space_group_name_H-M   'P 1'
#
loop_
_entity.id
_entity.type
_entity.pdbx_description
1 polymer ?
#
loop_
_entity_poly.entity_id
_entity_poly.type
_entity_poly.pdbx_seq_one_letter_code
_entity_poly.pdbx_strand_id
1 'polypeptide(L)'
;MLIPLRHENMEGRRWPVISIAIIAINIFTFLGTHWQIEAQNPKRSEVRAHILLLAAMHPELSMSPDAQEFVTRFKNGNPAVWSRVSSPNRDVADVWDAKIRLVENPVVLQREMDSLAQEYAELEHDSILERYAFIPAHPQPISYITANFLHGGWLHIIGNMWFLWLAGAILEDTWGRVIYPIFYFVSGAMALQFYAWANPGSIVPTLGASGAVAALMGAFLVRYPKTKIEMLWLFGFGFRSYRFHARAYWLLPLWLGMEIFSGAIFGSSSGVAHWAHVGGFVFGAVAAVGLSYSGLEHVANQAIEAKVSWTADPAIVQATEKMDQGNLDEAIGILQTHTAKAAASVDAWTLLSQLYWRKNDIPKYHEAIIKVCQLHLKAQNVDAAWQDFGEYLNSGGERMPASTWLDLCRAAENQQNFERAVEEYDKLAQAYPKERQSLLALMAAGRLSQTKLNRPADALRFYKAAADSSVPHVDWEMNIQGGLREAERALSATEAPATHS
;
A
#
# COMPACT_ATOMS: atom_id res chain seq x y z
N MET A 1 -10.20 -2.10 -18.09
CA MET A 1 -9.07 -2.49 -17.23
C MET A 1 -9.47 -2.27 -15.77
N LEU A 2 -9.25 -3.25 -14.91
CA LEU A 2 -9.53 -3.16 -13.46
C LEU A 2 -8.21 -3.12 -12.70
N ILE A 3 -8.00 -2.08 -11.89
CA ILE A 3 -6.74 -1.86 -11.14
C ILE A 3 -7.10 -1.71 -9.66
N PRO A 4 -6.57 -2.54 -8.74
CA PRO A 4 -6.67 -2.29 -7.31
C PRO A 4 -5.77 -1.13 -6.93
N LEU A 5 -6.31 -0.13 -6.22
CA LEU A 5 -5.55 1.05 -5.80
C LEU A 5 -5.01 0.92 -4.38
N ARG A 6 -5.86 0.52 -3.45
CA ARG A 6 -5.54 0.36 -2.02
C ARG A 6 -6.60 -0.50 -1.33
N HIS A 7 -6.36 -0.85 -0.09
CA HIS A 7 -7.32 -1.54 0.77
C HIS A 7 -7.38 -0.90 2.18
N GLU A 8 -8.43 -1.18 2.94
CA GLU A 8 -8.68 -0.59 4.26
C GLU A 8 -7.54 -0.82 5.26
N ASN A 9 -6.81 -1.92 5.15
CA ASN A 9 -5.76 -2.31 6.11
C ASN A 9 -4.34 -1.90 5.65
N MET A 10 -4.17 -0.87 4.82
CA MET A 10 -2.85 -0.41 4.38
C MET A 10 -2.07 0.35 5.46
N GLU A 11 -2.72 0.82 6.51
CA GLU A 11 -2.08 1.46 7.65
C GLU A 11 -1.46 0.39 8.54
N GLY A 12 -0.23 0.02 8.25
CA GLY A 12 0.54 -0.94 9.04
C GLY A 12 1.08 -0.31 10.33
N ARG A 13 1.26 -1.14 11.37
CA ARG A 13 1.89 -0.74 12.64
C ARG A 13 3.37 -0.40 12.49
N ARG A 14 4.00 -0.86 11.39
CA ARG A 14 5.44 -0.74 11.13
C ARG A 14 5.72 -0.53 9.65
N TRP A 15 6.88 0.08 9.36
CA TRP A 15 7.38 0.15 7.99
C TRP A 15 7.67 -1.25 7.44
N PRO A 16 7.15 -1.60 6.24
CA PRO A 16 7.35 -2.91 5.61
C PRO A 16 8.72 -2.99 4.92
N VAL A 17 9.79 -3.06 5.74
CA VAL A 17 11.18 -2.96 5.28
C VAL A 17 11.56 -4.12 4.37
N ILE A 18 11.05 -5.34 4.65
CA ILE A 18 11.35 -6.53 3.83
C ILE A 18 10.65 -6.43 2.47
N SER A 19 9.39 -6.02 2.44
CA SER A 19 8.66 -5.79 1.19
C SER A 19 9.35 -4.72 0.33
N ILE A 20 9.79 -3.61 0.95
CA ILE A 20 10.57 -2.57 0.27
C ILE A 20 11.89 -3.13 -0.27
N ALA A 21 12.60 -3.94 0.52
CA ALA A 21 13.86 -4.55 0.10
C ALA A 21 13.66 -5.50 -1.09
N ILE A 22 12.63 -6.36 -1.05
CA ILE A 22 12.29 -7.26 -2.17
C ILE A 22 11.95 -6.45 -3.43
N ILE A 23 11.13 -5.39 -3.30
CA ILE A 23 10.81 -4.49 -4.43
C ILE A 23 12.08 -3.86 -5.00
N ALA A 24 12.95 -3.33 -4.14
CA ALA A 24 14.20 -2.71 -4.57
C ALA A 24 15.11 -3.71 -5.31
N ILE A 25 15.29 -4.93 -4.77
CA ILE A 25 16.10 -5.99 -5.42
C ILE A 25 15.51 -6.32 -6.78
N ASN A 26 14.18 -6.47 -6.92
CA ASN A 26 13.52 -6.73 -8.20
C ASN A 26 13.78 -5.62 -9.20
N ILE A 27 13.67 -4.36 -8.80
CA ILE A 27 13.92 -3.20 -9.67
C ILE A 27 15.39 -3.18 -10.11
N PHE A 28 16.35 -3.36 -9.20
CA PHE A 28 17.77 -3.37 -9.54
C PHE A 28 18.14 -4.54 -10.47
N THR A 29 17.60 -5.75 -10.19
CA THR A 29 17.80 -6.91 -11.06
C THR A 29 17.23 -6.65 -12.44
N PHE A 30 16.02 -6.09 -12.54
CA PHE A 30 15.40 -5.76 -13.81
C PHE A 30 16.22 -4.73 -14.60
N LEU A 31 16.65 -3.65 -13.97
CA LEU A 31 17.48 -2.64 -14.65
C LEU A 31 18.83 -3.21 -15.12
N GLY A 32 19.40 -4.15 -14.38
CA GLY A 32 20.66 -4.81 -14.75
C GLY A 32 20.53 -5.86 -15.86
N THR A 33 19.34 -6.47 -16.04
CA THR A 33 19.19 -7.63 -16.94
C THR A 33 18.29 -7.37 -18.15
N HIS A 34 17.39 -6.39 -18.07
CA HIS A 34 16.35 -6.17 -19.08
C HIS A 34 16.89 -6.00 -20.50
N TRP A 35 17.87 -5.11 -20.69
CA TRP A 35 18.43 -4.82 -22.01
C TRP A 35 19.16 -6.02 -22.62
N GLN A 36 19.82 -6.84 -21.80
CA GLN A 36 20.50 -8.04 -22.26
C GLN A 36 19.49 -9.12 -22.66
N ILE A 37 18.44 -9.33 -21.86
CA ILE A 37 17.37 -10.28 -22.18
C ILE A 37 16.64 -9.86 -23.46
N GLU A 38 16.32 -8.57 -23.60
CA GLU A 38 15.63 -8.05 -24.79
C GLU A 38 16.48 -8.17 -26.06
N ALA A 39 17.80 -7.94 -25.97
CA ALA A 39 18.71 -8.05 -27.08
C ALA A 39 18.97 -9.51 -27.51
N GLN A 40 19.05 -10.45 -26.55
CA GLN A 40 19.34 -11.87 -26.83
C GLN A 40 18.11 -12.66 -27.32
N ASN A 41 16.91 -12.30 -26.87
CA ASN A 41 15.72 -13.12 -27.04
C ASN A 41 15.27 -13.32 -28.50
N PRO A 42 15.25 -12.32 -29.39
CA PRO A 42 14.84 -12.49 -30.78
C PRO A 42 15.74 -13.45 -31.51
N LYS A 43 17.07 -13.26 -31.41
CA LYS A 43 18.07 -14.08 -32.10
C LYS A 43 18.06 -15.53 -31.61
N ARG A 44 17.95 -15.73 -30.31
CA ARG A 44 17.81 -17.05 -29.68
C ARG A 44 16.56 -17.79 -30.17
N SER A 45 15.43 -17.08 -30.25
CA SER A 45 14.17 -17.66 -30.73
C SER A 45 14.24 -18.04 -32.19
N GLU A 46 14.90 -17.24 -33.01
CA GLU A 46 15.15 -17.51 -34.45
C GLU A 46 15.99 -18.76 -34.65
N VAL A 47 17.16 -18.84 -34.02
CA VAL A 47 18.05 -19.99 -34.12
C VAL A 47 17.38 -21.28 -33.67
N ARG A 48 16.67 -21.25 -32.54
CA ARG A 48 15.91 -22.40 -32.06
C ARG A 48 14.82 -22.86 -33.06
N ALA A 49 14.08 -21.91 -33.63
CA ALA A 49 13.06 -22.22 -34.65
C ALA A 49 13.68 -22.88 -35.88
N HIS A 50 14.82 -22.39 -36.37
CA HIS A 50 15.49 -22.93 -37.55
C HIS A 50 16.08 -24.34 -37.31
N ILE A 51 16.64 -24.61 -36.13
CA ILE A 51 17.07 -25.96 -35.74
C ILE A 51 15.87 -26.92 -35.72
N LEU A 52 14.73 -26.53 -35.14
CA LEU A 52 13.52 -27.35 -35.08
C LEU A 52 12.97 -27.63 -36.49
N LEU A 53 13.00 -26.65 -37.42
CA LEU A 53 12.57 -26.79 -38.79
C LEU A 53 13.47 -27.79 -39.55
N LEU A 54 14.80 -27.61 -39.49
CA LEU A 54 15.74 -28.51 -40.13
C LEU A 54 15.61 -29.94 -39.57
N ALA A 55 15.58 -30.11 -38.25
CA ALA A 55 15.48 -31.41 -37.63
C ALA A 55 14.15 -32.14 -37.93
N ALA A 56 13.06 -31.37 -38.13
CA ALA A 56 11.75 -31.93 -38.48
C ALA A 56 11.61 -32.32 -39.93
N MET A 57 12.29 -31.61 -40.84
CA MET A 57 12.26 -31.85 -42.29
C MET A 57 13.33 -32.85 -42.74
N HIS A 58 14.46 -32.86 -42.05
CA HIS A 58 15.65 -33.64 -42.39
C HIS A 58 16.16 -34.42 -41.15
N PRO A 59 15.44 -35.47 -40.71
CA PRO A 59 15.77 -36.26 -39.55
C PRO A 59 17.07 -37.06 -39.66
N GLU A 60 17.62 -37.13 -40.88
CA GLU A 60 18.92 -37.76 -41.21
C GLU A 60 20.14 -36.91 -40.85
N LEU A 61 19.97 -35.59 -40.59
CA LEU A 61 21.08 -34.70 -40.25
C LEU A 61 21.62 -34.99 -38.86
N SER A 62 22.95 -34.98 -38.73
CA SER A 62 23.61 -35.07 -37.45
C SER A 62 23.52 -33.73 -36.70
N MET A 63 23.35 -33.78 -35.38
CA MET A 63 23.27 -32.60 -34.52
C MET A 63 24.31 -32.67 -33.40
N SER A 64 24.76 -31.52 -32.93
CA SER A 64 25.55 -31.45 -31.69
C SER A 64 24.75 -32.02 -30.52
N PRO A 65 25.39 -32.52 -29.44
CA PRO A 65 24.70 -33.09 -28.30
C PRO A 65 23.65 -32.10 -27.72
N ASP A 66 23.97 -30.82 -27.60
CA ASP A 66 23.10 -29.78 -27.05
C ASP A 66 21.87 -29.50 -27.94
N ALA A 67 22.10 -29.43 -29.30
CA ALA A 67 21.00 -29.24 -30.25
C ALA A 67 20.09 -30.48 -30.29
N GLN A 68 20.68 -31.69 -30.22
CA GLN A 68 19.92 -32.94 -30.19
C GLN A 68 19.06 -33.05 -28.89
N GLU A 69 19.64 -32.68 -27.77
CA GLU A 69 18.92 -32.64 -26.49
C GLU A 69 17.76 -31.63 -26.54
N PHE A 70 18.00 -30.41 -27.07
CA PHE A 70 16.97 -29.40 -27.27
C PHE A 70 15.83 -29.92 -28.15
N VAL A 71 16.10 -30.47 -29.31
CA VAL A 71 15.09 -31.03 -30.23
C VAL A 71 14.32 -32.16 -29.57
N THR A 72 14.98 -33.05 -28.83
CA THR A 72 14.37 -34.17 -28.15
C THR A 72 13.42 -33.70 -27.03
N ARG A 73 13.84 -32.72 -26.23
CA ARG A 73 13.01 -32.11 -25.21
C ARG A 73 11.78 -31.40 -25.80
N PHE A 74 11.99 -30.63 -26.87
CA PHE A 74 10.90 -29.97 -27.58
C PHE A 74 9.85 -30.97 -28.09
N LYS A 75 10.31 -32.03 -28.75
CA LYS A 75 9.47 -33.09 -29.30
C LYS A 75 8.62 -33.78 -28.21
N ASN A 76 9.24 -34.11 -27.09
CA ASN A 76 8.56 -34.77 -25.97
C ASN A 76 7.59 -33.85 -25.25
N GLY A 77 7.94 -32.57 -25.08
CA GLY A 77 7.11 -31.59 -24.41
C GLY A 77 5.97 -31.02 -25.27
N ASN A 78 6.12 -31.06 -26.60
CA ASN A 78 5.15 -30.45 -27.53
C ASN A 78 4.82 -31.38 -28.71
N PRO A 79 4.33 -32.62 -28.48
CA PRO A 79 4.16 -33.61 -29.56
C PRO A 79 3.19 -33.14 -30.67
N ALA A 80 2.13 -32.39 -30.32
CA ALA A 80 1.19 -31.86 -31.28
C ALA A 80 1.80 -30.79 -32.20
N VAL A 81 2.66 -29.92 -31.63
CA VAL A 81 3.40 -28.92 -32.43
C VAL A 81 4.45 -29.60 -33.30
N TRP A 82 5.21 -30.56 -32.74
CA TRP A 82 6.18 -31.33 -33.49
C TRP A 82 5.54 -32.07 -34.69
N SER A 83 4.42 -32.76 -34.47
CA SER A 83 3.68 -33.44 -35.54
C SER A 83 3.26 -32.48 -36.67
N ARG A 84 2.88 -31.26 -36.29
CA ARG A 84 2.51 -30.22 -37.28
C ARG A 84 3.72 -29.68 -38.03
N VAL A 85 4.83 -29.44 -37.34
CA VAL A 85 6.09 -28.94 -37.95
C VAL A 85 6.72 -30.00 -38.86
N SER A 86 6.68 -31.28 -38.53
CA SER A 86 7.20 -32.38 -39.34
C SER A 86 6.26 -32.85 -40.46
N SER A 87 5.10 -32.25 -40.62
CA SER A 87 4.15 -32.60 -41.70
C SER A 87 4.64 -32.12 -43.05
N PRO A 88 4.73 -33.01 -44.08
CA PRO A 88 5.18 -32.63 -45.44
C PRO A 88 4.26 -31.58 -46.14
N ASN A 89 2.98 -31.59 -45.78
CA ASN A 89 1.96 -30.75 -46.40
C ASN A 89 1.57 -29.50 -45.59
N ARG A 90 2.42 -29.08 -44.63
CA ARG A 90 2.15 -27.83 -43.90
C ARG A 90 2.35 -26.61 -44.80
N ASP A 91 1.59 -25.56 -44.56
CA ASP A 91 1.79 -24.28 -45.20
C ASP A 91 3.19 -23.70 -44.83
N VAL A 92 3.86 -23.12 -45.82
CA VAL A 92 5.15 -22.46 -45.62
C VAL A 92 4.90 -21.15 -44.85
N ALA A 93 5.33 -21.12 -43.59
CA ALA A 93 5.02 -20.02 -42.71
C ALA A 93 6.10 -18.92 -42.68
N ASP A 94 7.31 -19.23 -43.13
CA ASP A 94 8.41 -18.29 -43.10
C ASP A 94 9.43 -18.48 -44.26
N VAL A 95 10.28 -17.47 -44.46
CA VAL A 95 11.30 -17.44 -45.54
C VAL A 95 12.34 -18.57 -45.37
N TRP A 96 12.63 -18.97 -44.13
CA TRP A 96 13.55 -20.05 -43.82
C TRP A 96 13.02 -21.41 -44.27
N ASP A 97 11.78 -21.70 -43.96
CA ASP A 97 11.10 -22.92 -44.41
C ASP A 97 11.13 -23.04 -45.95
N ALA A 98 10.87 -21.95 -46.66
CA ALA A 98 10.96 -21.91 -48.10
C ALA A 98 12.41 -22.19 -48.59
N LYS A 99 13.40 -21.63 -47.94
CA LYS A 99 14.83 -21.87 -48.30
C LYS A 99 15.23 -23.32 -48.08
N ILE A 100 14.87 -23.93 -46.96
CA ILE A 100 15.17 -25.33 -46.63
C ILE A 100 14.58 -26.25 -47.71
N ARG A 101 13.32 -26.02 -48.10
CA ARG A 101 12.64 -26.83 -49.15
C ARG A 101 13.29 -26.74 -50.55
N LEU A 102 14.01 -25.67 -50.83
CA LEU A 102 14.73 -25.46 -52.12
C LEU A 102 16.14 -26.07 -52.17
N VAL A 103 16.65 -26.49 -51.01
CA VAL A 103 18.02 -27.07 -50.95
C VAL A 103 17.94 -28.60 -51.03
N GLU A 104 18.38 -29.15 -52.16
CA GLU A 104 18.43 -30.61 -52.39
C GLU A 104 19.73 -31.27 -51.94
N ASN A 105 20.78 -30.46 -51.67
CA ASN A 105 22.12 -30.98 -51.35
C ASN A 105 22.28 -31.25 -49.85
N PRO A 106 22.37 -32.51 -49.38
CA PRO A 106 22.48 -32.86 -47.97
C PRO A 106 23.71 -32.26 -47.28
N VAL A 107 24.81 -32.05 -48.01
CA VAL A 107 26.04 -31.46 -47.44
C VAL A 107 25.84 -29.99 -47.09
N VAL A 108 25.01 -29.26 -47.84
CA VAL A 108 24.67 -27.87 -47.55
C VAL A 108 23.77 -27.79 -46.32
N LEU A 109 22.76 -28.66 -46.24
CA LEU A 109 21.87 -28.74 -45.08
C LEU A 109 22.60 -29.12 -43.78
N GLN A 110 23.58 -30.06 -43.89
CA GLN A 110 24.41 -30.43 -42.73
C GLN A 110 25.28 -29.26 -42.24
N ARG A 111 25.91 -28.50 -43.16
CA ARG A 111 26.67 -27.29 -42.76
C ARG A 111 25.81 -26.24 -42.12
N GLU A 112 24.59 -26.08 -42.58
CA GLU A 112 23.62 -25.16 -41.98
C GLU A 112 23.24 -25.61 -40.57
N MET A 113 22.95 -26.91 -40.38
CA MET A 113 22.67 -27.47 -39.04
C MET A 113 23.88 -27.28 -38.11
N ASP A 114 25.11 -27.57 -38.60
CA ASP A 114 26.32 -27.42 -37.78
C ASP A 114 26.52 -25.94 -37.34
N SER A 115 26.32 -25.01 -38.29
CA SER A 115 26.41 -23.57 -38.01
C SER A 115 25.37 -23.11 -36.99
N LEU A 116 24.11 -23.53 -37.16
CA LEU A 116 23.02 -23.20 -36.22
C LEU A 116 23.26 -23.84 -34.84
N ALA A 117 23.77 -25.07 -34.79
CA ALA A 117 24.08 -25.77 -33.55
C ALA A 117 25.23 -25.08 -32.79
N GLN A 118 26.25 -24.56 -33.50
CA GLN A 118 27.29 -23.77 -32.87
C GLN A 118 26.76 -22.44 -32.34
N GLU A 119 25.99 -21.70 -33.13
CA GLU A 119 25.38 -20.45 -32.74
C GLU A 119 24.41 -20.65 -31.55
N TYR A 120 23.65 -21.74 -31.54
CA TYR A 120 22.80 -22.13 -30.44
C TYR A 120 23.60 -22.32 -29.14
N ALA A 121 24.72 -23.06 -29.19
CA ALA A 121 25.53 -23.31 -28.00
C ALA A 121 26.13 -22.01 -27.44
N GLU A 122 26.58 -21.09 -28.28
CA GLU A 122 27.08 -19.77 -27.86
C GLU A 122 25.97 -18.93 -27.20
N LEU A 123 24.79 -18.87 -27.81
CA LEU A 123 23.64 -18.11 -27.28
C LEU A 123 23.09 -18.70 -25.99
N GLU A 124 23.12 -20.04 -25.82
CA GLU A 124 22.68 -20.67 -24.58
C GLU A 124 23.68 -20.46 -23.44
N HIS A 125 24.97 -20.58 -23.71
CA HIS A 125 26.02 -20.37 -22.70
C HIS A 125 25.97 -18.99 -22.08
N ASP A 126 25.68 -17.96 -22.88
CA ASP A 126 25.64 -16.55 -22.43
C ASP A 126 24.23 -16.08 -22.02
N SER A 127 23.24 -16.97 -22.08
CA SER A 127 21.86 -16.61 -21.82
C SER A 127 21.55 -16.45 -20.31
N ILE A 128 21.14 -15.23 -19.92
CA ILE A 128 20.62 -14.95 -18.58
C ILE A 128 19.38 -15.82 -18.28
N LEU A 129 18.51 -16.01 -19.27
CA LEU A 129 17.29 -16.78 -19.10
C LEU A 129 17.59 -18.27 -18.88
N GLU A 130 18.54 -18.86 -19.60
CA GLU A 130 18.91 -20.25 -19.42
C GLU A 130 19.53 -20.51 -18.05
N ARG A 131 20.33 -19.57 -17.59
CA ARG A 131 21.06 -19.70 -16.32
C ARG A 131 20.22 -19.41 -15.08
N TYR A 132 19.28 -18.47 -15.16
CA TYR A 132 18.61 -17.93 -13.98
C TYR A 132 17.08 -17.98 -14.01
N ALA A 133 16.44 -18.16 -15.18
CA ALA A 133 15.00 -18.39 -15.26
C ALA A 133 14.67 -19.86 -14.93
N PHE A 134 13.43 -20.11 -14.58
CA PHE A 134 12.97 -21.46 -14.29
C PHE A 134 12.46 -22.15 -15.57
N ILE A 135 13.07 -23.27 -15.94
CA ILE A 135 12.70 -24.06 -17.12
C ILE A 135 12.20 -25.44 -16.65
N PRO A 136 10.89 -25.73 -16.79
CA PRO A 136 10.31 -26.98 -16.28
C PRO A 136 10.98 -28.27 -16.75
N ALA A 137 11.43 -28.31 -18.00
CA ALA A 137 12.08 -29.50 -18.58
C ALA A 137 13.43 -29.83 -17.94
N HIS A 138 14.15 -28.83 -17.38
CA HIS A 138 15.45 -29.02 -16.72
C HIS A 138 15.67 -27.98 -15.61
N PRO A 139 14.91 -28.03 -14.52
CA PRO A 139 14.94 -27.02 -13.49
C PRO A 139 16.29 -26.99 -12.76
N GLN A 140 16.94 -25.83 -12.79
CA GLN A 140 18.15 -25.60 -12.01
C GLN A 140 17.77 -25.27 -10.56
N PRO A 141 18.44 -25.83 -9.52
CA PRO A 141 18.08 -25.52 -8.14
C PRO A 141 18.08 -24.01 -7.81
N ILE A 142 19.03 -23.26 -8.36
CA ILE A 142 19.13 -21.81 -8.16
C ILE A 142 17.95 -21.05 -8.79
N SER A 143 17.37 -21.57 -9.89
CA SER A 143 16.28 -20.91 -10.60
C SER A 143 14.98 -20.84 -9.79
N TYR A 144 14.79 -21.71 -8.78
CA TYR A 144 13.65 -21.58 -7.85
C TYR A 144 13.65 -20.26 -7.06
N ILE A 145 14.83 -19.65 -6.91
CA ILE A 145 15.00 -18.35 -6.25
C ILE A 145 15.15 -17.25 -7.29
N THR A 146 16.09 -17.39 -8.21
CA THR A 146 16.48 -16.32 -9.13
C THR A 146 15.40 -15.96 -10.13
N ALA A 147 14.60 -16.91 -10.59
CA ALA A 147 13.48 -16.66 -11.49
C ALA A 147 12.45 -15.65 -10.92
N ASN A 148 12.28 -15.61 -9.61
CA ASN A 148 11.36 -14.67 -8.96
C ASN A 148 11.83 -13.21 -9.03
N PHE A 149 13.09 -12.95 -9.42
CA PHE A 149 13.65 -11.61 -9.54
C PHE A 149 13.79 -11.14 -10.99
N LEU A 150 13.70 -12.05 -11.96
CA LEU A 150 13.74 -11.71 -13.37
C LEU A 150 12.37 -11.25 -13.87
N HIS A 151 12.34 -10.29 -14.79
CA HIS A 151 11.09 -9.79 -15.37
C HIS A 151 11.26 -9.56 -16.88
N GLY A 152 10.24 -9.97 -17.66
CA GLY A 152 10.25 -9.92 -19.11
C GLY A 152 9.91 -8.55 -19.71
N GLY A 153 9.54 -7.54 -18.91
CA GLY A 153 9.23 -6.20 -19.40
C GLY A 153 8.66 -5.27 -18.34
N TRP A 154 8.54 -3.98 -18.70
CA TRP A 154 8.14 -2.91 -17.78
C TRP A 154 6.77 -3.12 -17.13
N LEU A 155 5.76 -3.49 -17.90
CA LEU A 155 4.41 -3.74 -17.32
C LEU A 155 4.41 -4.95 -16.40
N HIS A 156 5.25 -5.95 -16.69
CA HIS A 156 5.38 -7.15 -15.86
C HIS A 156 5.96 -6.81 -14.48
N ILE A 157 7.07 -6.04 -14.43
CA ILE A 157 7.65 -5.65 -13.14
C ILE A 157 6.75 -4.68 -12.38
N ILE A 158 6.17 -3.66 -13.04
CA ILE A 158 5.27 -2.69 -12.40
C ILE A 158 4.09 -3.41 -11.77
N GLY A 159 3.45 -4.33 -12.50
CA GLY A 159 2.33 -5.12 -11.97
C GLY A 159 2.72 -5.95 -10.76
N ASN A 160 3.84 -6.68 -10.82
CA ASN A 160 4.33 -7.49 -9.71
C ASN A 160 4.65 -6.65 -8.47
N MET A 161 5.36 -5.54 -8.62
CA MET A 161 5.73 -4.67 -7.50
C MET A 161 4.51 -3.99 -6.89
N TRP A 162 3.54 -3.64 -7.70
CA TRP A 162 2.27 -3.08 -7.25
C TRP A 162 1.48 -4.07 -6.36
N PHE A 163 1.28 -5.30 -6.83
CA PHE A 163 0.58 -6.31 -6.06
C PHE A 163 1.40 -6.80 -4.85
N LEU A 164 2.72 -6.86 -4.95
CA LEU A 164 3.61 -7.14 -3.83
C LEU A 164 3.45 -6.08 -2.73
N TRP A 165 3.38 -4.81 -3.09
CA TRP A 165 3.13 -3.73 -2.15
C TRP A 165 1.77 -3.88 -1.48
N LEU A 166 0.70 -4.10 -2.27
CA LEU A 166 -0.66 -4.20 -1.75
C LEU A 166 -0.84 -5.37 -0.77
N ALA A 167 -0.39 -6.57 -1.12
CA ALA A 167 -0.60 -7.76 -0.28
C ALA A 167 0.56 -7.99 0.70
N GLY A 168 1.79 -7.68 0.29
CA GLY A 168 2.99 -8.00 1.07
C GLY A 168 3.16 -7.13 2.30
N ALA A 169 2.92 -5.82 2.20
CA ALA A 169 3.14 -4.88 3.31
C ALA A 169 2.32 -5.24 4.56
N ILE A 170 1.06 -5.59 4.40
CA ILE A 170 0.20 -5.96 5.52
C ILE A 170 0.54 -7.36 6.07
N LEU A 171 0.92 -8.31 5.21
CA LEU A 171 1.34 -9.64 5.66
C LEU A 171 2.69 -9.59 6.38
N GLU A 172 3.62 -8.72 5.97
CA GLU A 172 4.85 -8.45 6.73
C GLU A 172 4.54 -7.86 8.11
N ASP A 173 3.58 -6.94 8.20
CA ASP A 173 3.15 -6.39 9.48
C ASP A 173 2.52 -7.46 10.38
N THR A 174 1.80 -8.42 9.79
CA THR A 174 1.13 -9.52 10.50
C THR A 174 2.10 -10.60 10.97
N TRP A 175 3.01 -11.05 10.11
CA TRP A 175 3.89 -12.20 10.36
C TRP A 175 5.32 -11.83 10.80
N GLY A 176 5.66 -10.56 10.72
CA GLY A 176 6.98 -10.08 11.10
C GLY A 176 8.05 -10.34 10.05
N ARG A 177 9.26 -9.86 10.38
CA ARG A 177 10.42 -9.82 9.48
C ARG A 177 11.13 -11.17 9.32
N VAL A 178 10.67 -12.23 9.95
CA VAL A 178 11.23 -13.58 9.84
C VAL A 178 10.29 -14.49 9.05
N ILE A 179 9.03 -14.61 9.46
CA ILE A 179 8.07 -15.52 8.82
C ILE A 179 7.73 -15.03 7.41
N TYR A 180 7.53 -13.71 7.23
CA TYR A 180 7.15 -13.14 5.96
C TYR A 180 8.13 -13.43 4.80
N PRO A 181 9.45 -13.16 4.91
CA PRO A 181 10.37 -13.48 3.81
C PRO A 181 10.51 -14.98 3.56
N ILE A 182 10.48 -15.83 4.60
CA ILE A 182 10.48 -17.29 4.43
C ILE A 182 9.25 -17.70 3.63
N PHE A 183 8.07 -17.22 4.00
CA PHE A 183 6.84 -17.46 3.27
C PHE A 183 6.96 -17.02 1.79
N TYR A 184 7.46 -15.83 1.53
CA TYR A 184 7.63 -15.29 0.18
C TYR A 184 8.49 -16.19 -0.71
N PHE A 185 9.69 -16.58 -0.24
CA PHE A 185 10.61 -17.40 -1.02
C PHE A 185 10.12 -18.84 -1.19
N VAL A 186 9.60 -19.45 -0.14
CA VAL A 186 9.03 -20.82 -0.21
C VAL A 186 7.84 -20.83 -1.16
N SER A 187 6.96 -19.84 -1.07
CA SER A 187 5.78 -19.74 -1.95
C SER A 187 6.17 -19.56 -3.42
N GLY A 188 7.18 -18.73 -3.70
CA GLY A 188 7.70 -18.56 -5.05
C GLY A 188 8.24 -19.87 -5.63
N ALA A 189 9.04 -20.60 -4.85
CA ALA A 189 9.53 -21.91 -5.25
C ALA A 189 8.42 -22.92 -5.49
N MET A 190 7.42 -22.99 -4.61
CA MET A 190 6.26 -23.87 -4.74
C MET A 190 5.39 -23.52 -5.95
N ALA A 191 5.23 -22.25 -6.26
CA ALA A 191 4.52 -21.80 -7.47
C ALA A 191 5.21 -22.30 -8.74
N LEU A 192 6.54 -22.18 -8.82
CA LEU A 192 7.34 -22.70 -9.92
C LEU A 192 7.28 -24.24 -10.00
N GLN A 193 7.33 -24.91 -8.87
CA GLN A 193 7.19 -26.38 -8.81
C GLN A 193 5.81 -26.83 -9.31
N PHE A 194 4.74 -26.12 -8.92
CA PHE A 194 3.39 -26.41 -9.39
C PHE A 194 3.28 -26.22 -10.91
N TYR A 195 3.92 -25.15 -11.44
CA TYR A 195 4.00 -24.93 -12.88
C TYR A 195 4.72 -26.07 -13.61
N ALA A 196 5.82 -26.59 -13.04
CA ALA A 196 6.53 -27.73 -13.62
C ALA A 196 5.67 -29.03 -13.63
N TRP A 197 4.87 -29.27 -12.61
CA TRP A 197 3.93 -30.40 -12.60
C TRP A 197 2.84 -30.28 -13.66
N ALA A 198 2.34 -29.05 -13.88
CA ALA A 198 1.36 -28.81 -14.91
C ALA A 198 1.94 -28.83 -16.36
N ASN A 199 3.24 -28.54 -16.50
CA ASN A 199 3.93 -28.43 -17.80
C ASN A 199 5.33 -29.08 -17.79
N PRO A 200 5.45 -30.39 -17.53
CA PRO A 200 6.73 -31.04 -17.22
C PRO A 200 7.74 -31.03 -18.38
N GLY A 201 7.26 -30.91 -19.61
CA GLY A 201 8.13 -30.86 -20.81
C GLY A 201 8.38 -29.47 -21.36
N SER A 202 7.91 -28.42 -20.66
CA SER A 202 8.07 -27.05 -21.18
C SER A 202 9.51 -26.59 -21.13
N ILE A 203 10.02 -26.14 -22.28
CA ILE A 203 11.34 -25.50 -22.44
C ILE A 203 11.25 -23.98 -22.37
N VAL A 204 10.07 -23.43 -22.13
CA VAL A 204 9.85 -21.98 -22.05
C VAL A 204 10.35 -21.45 -20.71
N PRO A 205 11.30 -20.51 -20.71
CA PRO A 205 11.77 -19.89 -19.47
C PRO A 205 10.64 -19.16 -18.74
N THR A 206 10.41 -19.54 -17.51
CA THR A 206 9.42 -18.91 -16.61
C THR A 206 10.14 -17.99 -15.65
N LEU A 207 9.65 -16.76 -15.51
CA LEU A 207 10.29 -15.71 -14.73
C LEU A 207 9.23 -14.73 -14.18
N GLY A 208 9.56 -14.12 -13.08
CA GLY A 208 8.71 -13.12 -12.42
C GLY A 208 8.33 -13.46 -10.98
N ALA A 209 8.17 -12.45 -10.16
CA ALA A 209 7.73 -12.56 -8.78
C ALA A 209 6.25 -13.01 -8.65
N SER A 210 5.53 -13.14 -9.77
CA SER A 210 4.08 -13.26 -9.80
C SER A 210 3.52 -14.51 -9.09
N GLY A 211 4.27 -15.62 -9.10
CA GLY A 211 3.91 -16.83 -8.36
C GLY A 211 3.93 -16.60 -6.83
N ALA A 212 4.96 -15.95 -6.32
CA ALA A 212 5.05 -15.56 -4.92
C ALA A 212 4.01 -14.49 -4.56
N VAL A 213 3.77 -13.53 -5.45
CA VAL A 213 2.72 -12.50 -5.28
C VAL A 213 1.33 -13.13 -5.26
N ALA A 214 1.05 -14.10 -6.11
CA ALA A 214 -0.21 -14.87 -6.08
C ALA A 214 -0.37 -15.60 -4.74
N ALA A 215 0.70 -16.13 -4.16
CA ALA A 215 0.67 -16.73 -2.83
C ALA A 215 0.35 -15.70 -1.73
N LEU A 216 0.92 -14.49 -1.81
CA LEU A 216 0.53 -13.40 -0.91
C LEU A 216 -0.95 -13.03 -1.05
N MET A 217 -1.50 -13.04 -2.27
CA MET A 217 -2.94 -12.81 -2.49
C MET A 217 -3.79 -13.92 -1.88
N GLY A 218 -3.38 -15.19 -2.01
CA GLY A 218 -4.03 -16.34 -1.36
C GLY A 218 -4.02 -16.23 0.16
N ALA A 219 -2.88 -15.88 0.73
CA ALA A 219 -2.72 -15.65 2.16
C ALA A 219 -3.55 -14.44 2.65
N PHE A 220 -3.57 -13.36 1.87
CA PHE A 220 -4.40 -12.19 2.16
C PHE A 220 -5.89 -12.54 2.20
N LEU A 221 -6.36 -13.37 1.27
CA LEU A 221 -7.75 -13.84 1.28
C LEU A 221 -8.11 -14.57 2.57
N VAL A 222 -7.22 -15.42 3.08
CA VAL A 222 -7.43 -16.16 4.33
C VAL A 222 -7.44 -15.24 5.55
N ARG A 223 -6.51 -14.30 5.60
CA ARG A 223 -6.34 -13.42 6.77
C ARG A 223 -7.30 -12.23 6.78
N TYR A 224 -7.62 -11.70 5.62
CA TYR A 224 -8.36 -10.45 5.45
C TYR A 224 -9.53 -10.59 4.47
N PRO A 225 -10.40 -11.62 4.60
CA PRO A 225 -11.45 -11.91 3.61
C PRO A 225 -12.47 -10.79 3.46
N LYS A 226 -12.75 -10.06 4.54
CA LYS A 226 -13.78 -8.99 4.56
C LYS A 226 -13.26 -7.62 4.16
N THR A 227 -11.95 -7.46 4.01
CA THR A 227 -11.30 -6.19 3.65
C THR A 227 -11.84 -5.66 2.33
N LYS A 228 -12.19 -4.39 2.30
CA LYS A 228 -12.60 -3.69 1.08
C LYS A 228 -11.36 -3.23 0.33
N ILE A 229 -11.31 -3.57 -0.94
CA ILE A 229 -10.27 -3.15 -1.88
C ILE A 229 -10.89 -2.10 -2.79
N GLU A 230 -10.29 -0.92 -2.85
CA GLU A 230 -10.67 0.13 -3.77
C GLU A 230 -10.18 -0.22 -5.17
N MET A 231 -11.10 -0.33 -6.11
CA MET A 231 -10.85 -0.69 -7.49
C MET A 231 -11.07 0.50 -8.40
N LEU A 232 -10.17 0.68 -9.36
CA LEU A 232 -10.32 1.61 -10.46
C LEU A 232 -10.69 0.84 -11.72
N TRP A 233 -11.86 1.12 -12.27
CA TRP A 233 -12.28 0.59 -13.55
C TRP A 233 -12.07 1.65 -14.64
N LEU A 234 -11.16 1.35 -15.57
CA LEU A 234 -10.90 2.17 -16.75
C LEU A 234 -11.61 1.58 -17.96
N PHE A 235 -12.41 2.40 -18.65
CA PHE A 235 -13.14 2.01 -19.85
C PHE A 235 -13.12 3.12 -20.91
N GLY A 236 -13.45 2.80 -22.16
CA GLY A 236 -13.44 3.77 -23.26
C GLY A 236 -12.06 4.37 -23.53
N PHE A 237 -11.03 3.51 -23.76
CA PHE A 237 -9.63 3.91 -23.98
C PHE A 237 -9.02 4.76 -22.85
N GLY A 238 -9.52 4.60 -21.61
CA GLY A 238 -9.01 5.31 -20.43
C GLY A 238 -9.60 6.71 -20.21
N PHE A 239 -10.48 7.21 -21.06
CA PHE A 239 -11.11 8.53 -20.90
C PHE A 239 -12.20 8.58 -19.81
N ARG A 240 -12.69 7.42 -19.37
CA ARG A 240 -13.66 7.30 -18.28
C ARG A 240 -13.13 6.37 -17.22
N SER A 241 -13.24 6.79 -15.96
CA SER A 241 -12.86 5.98 -14.81
C SER A 241 -13.98 5.96 -13.78
N TYR A 242 -14.15 4.81 -13.14
CA TYR A 242 -15.07 4.62 -12.04
C TYR A 242 -14.36 3.94 -10.87
N ARG A 243 -14.52 4.47 -9.68
CA ARG A 243 -13.97 3.87 -8.45
C ARG A 243 -15.08 3.18 -7.69
N PHE A 244 -14.81 1.97 -7.25
CA PHE A 244 -15.71 1.20 -6.42
C PHE A 244 -14.94 0.33 -5.44
N HIS A 245 -15.63 -0.19 -4.43
CA HIS A 245 -15.03 -1.06 -3.44
C HIS A 245 -15.56 -2.48 -3.62
N ALA A 246 -14.64 -3.45 -3.67
CA ALA A 246 -14.96 -4.87 -3.70
C ALA A 246 -14.30 -5.54 -2.50
N ARG A 247 -15.00 -6.49 -1.86
CA ARG A 247 -14.41 -7.26 -0.76
C ARG A 247 -13.47 -8.33 -1.30
N ALA A 248 -12.39 -8.60 -0.56
CA ALA A 248 -11.36 -9.55 -0.94
C ALA A 248 -11.95 -10.94 -1.26
N TYR A 249 -12.92 -11.41 -0.48
CA TYR A 249 -13.56 -12.73 -0.68
C TYR A 249 -14.38 -12.86 -1.97
N TRP A 250 -14.68 -11.77 -2.69
CA TRP A 250 -15.24 -11.81 -4.03
C TRP A 250 -14.18 -11.62 -5.10
N LEU A 251 -13.31 -10.63 -4.90
CA LEU A 251 -12.35 -10.22 -5.92
C LEU A 251 -11.27 -11.27 -6.18
N LEU A 252 -10.70 -11.83 -5.11
CA LEU A 252 -9.56 -12.75 -5.23
C LEU A 252 -9.96 -14.14 -5.76
N PRO A 253 -11.09 -14.76 -5.35
CA PRO A 253 -11.56 -15.99 -6.00
C PRO A 253 -11.98 -15.78 -7.47
N LEU A 254 -12.55 -14.62 -7.82
CA LEU A 254 -12.85 -14.29 -9.22
C LEU A 254 -11.55 -14.20 -10.04
N TRP A 255 -10.52 -13.55 -9.52
CA TRP A 255 -9.20 -13.50 -10.16
C TRP A 255 -8.60 -14.89 -10.34
N LEU A 256 -8.63 -15.73 -9.30
CA LEU A 256 -8.17 -17.12 -9.39
C LEU A 256 -8.94 -17.91 -10.45
N GLY A 257 -10.26 -17.75 -10.51
CA GLY A 257 -11.11 -18.38 -11.54
C GLY A 257 -10.69 -17.96 -12.96
N MET A 258 -10.34 -16.68 -13.15
CA MET A 258 -9.81 -16.18 -14.42
C MET A 258 -8.44 -16.79 -14.77
N GLU A 259 -7.56 -16.97 -13.78
CA GLU A 259 -6.24 -17.62 -13.98
C GLU A 259 -6.41 -19.09 -14.39
N ILE A 260 -7.31 -19.84 -13.73
CA ILE A 260 -7.61 -21.23 -14.08
C ILE A 260 -8.20 -21.29 -15.50
N PHE A 261 -9.16 -20.44 -15.82
CA PHE A 261 -9.78 -20.38 -17.15
C PHE A 261 -8.76 -20.06 -18.23
N SER A 262 -7.91 -19.06 -18.01
CA SER A 262 -6.86 -18.66 -18.96
C SER A 262 -5.81 -19.75 -19.14
N GLY A 263 -5.39 -20.39 -18.04
CA GLY A 263 -4.45 -21.51 -18.10
C GLY A 263 -4.99 -22.74 -18.83
N ALA A 264 -6.29 -23.02 -18.69
CA ALA A 264 -6.94 -24.15 -19.37
C ALA A 264 -7.15 -23.90 -20.87
N ILE A 265 -7.47 -22.66 -21.28
CA ILE A 265 -7.78 -22.33 -22.68
C ILE A 265 -6.52 -21.96 -23.46
N PHE A 266 -5.67 -21.09 -22.92
CA PHE A 266 -4.54 -20.54 -23.65
C PHE A 266 -3.23 -21.29 -23.35
N GLY A 267 -3.14 -21.99 -22.22
CA GLY A 267 -1.94 -22.70 -21.79
C GLY A 267 -0.70 -21.80 -21.81
N SER A 268 0.40 -22.32 -22.37
CA SER A 268 1.65 -21.58 -22.52
C SER A 268 1.65 -20.54 -23.66
N SER A 269 0.62 -20.56 -24.54
CA SER A 269 0.57 -19.64 -25.70
C SER A 269 0.29 -18.19 -25.34
N SER A 270 -0.23 -17.93 -24.12
CA SER A 270 -0.47 -16.58 -23.60
C SER A 270 0.81 -15.83 -23.21
N GLY A 271 1.94 -16.52 -23.07
CA GLY A 271 3.17 -15.97 -22.50
C GLY A 271 3.10 -15.72 -20.98
N VAL A 272 2.03 -16.19 -20.32
CA VAL A 272 1.81 -16.06 -18.88
C VAL A 272 1.78 -17.45 -18.24
N ALA A 273 2.50 -17.61 -17.12
CA ALA A 273 2.56 -18.86 -16.38
C ALA A 273 1.35 -19.00 -15.44
N HIS A 274 0.12 -19.09 -15.99
CA HIS A 274 -1.13 -19.14 -15.24
C HIS A 274 -1.13 -20.22 -14.15
N TRP A 275 -0.60 -21.40 -14.43
CA TRP A 275 -0.52 -22.49 -13.44
C TRP A 275 0.45 -22.19 -12.32
N ALA A 276 1.49 -21.34 -12.51
CA ALA A 276 2.31 -20.85 -11.41
C ALA A 276 1.50 -19.92 -10.48
N HIS A 277 0.64 -19.07 -11.04
CA HIS A 277 -0.24 -18.21 -10.27
C HIS A 277 -1.26 -19.02 -9.47
N VAL A 278 -1.90 -20.00 -10.09
CA VAL A 278 -2.86 -20.91 -9.43
C VAL A 278 -2.17 -21.67 -8.28
N GLY A 279 -1.02 -22.29 -8.57
CA GLY A 279 -0.24 -23.03 -7.58
C GLY A 279 0.22 -22.14 -6.42
N GLY A 280 0.73 -20.96 -6.73
CA GLY A 280 1.13 -19.96 -5.74
C GLY A 280 -0.03 -19.55 -4.84
N PHE A 281 -1.15 -19.17 -5.43
CA PHE A 281 -2.35 -18.74 -4.68
C PHE A 281 -2.86 -19.83 -3.73
N VAL A 282 -3.02 -21.06 -4.22
CA VAL A 282 -3.50 -22.20 -3.43
C VAL A 282 -2.52 -22.51 -2.31
N PHE A 283 -1.21 -22.60 -2.62
CA PHE A 283 -0.19 -22.83 -1.61
C PHE A 283 -0.21 -21.73 -0.55
N GLY A 284 -0.28 -20.47 -0.95
CA GLY A 284 -0.31 -19.33 -0.04
C GLY A 284 -1.52 -19.34 0.89
N ALA A 285 -2.71 -19.69 0.38
CA ALA A 285 -3.91 -19.83 1.18
C ALA A 285 -3.77 -20.98 2.20
N VAL A 286 -3.31 -22.15 1.77
CA VAL A 286 -3.11 -23.31 2.65
C VAL A 286 -2.05 -23.03 3.72
N ALA A 287 -0.92 -22.43 3.34
CA ALA A 287 0.15 -22.08 4.27
C ALA A 287 -0.30 -21.02 5.30
N ALA A 288 -1.10 -20.03 4.89
CA ALA A 288 -1.67 -19.04 5.81
C ALA A 288 -2.64 -19.69 6.83
N VAL A 289 -3.46 -20.66 6.40
CA VAL A 289 -4.28 -21.48 7.31
C VAL A 289 -3.38 -22.23 8.30
N GLY A 290 -2.34 -22.91 7.82
CA GLY A 290 -1.37 -23.60 8.66
C GLY A 290 -0.68 -22.70 9.68
N LEU A 291 -0.24 -21.51 9.27
CA LEU A 291 0.36 -20.52 10.17
C LEU A 291 -0.63 -20.05 11.25
N SER A 292 -1.90 -19.85 10.90
CA SER A 292 -2.93 -19.47 11.87
C SER A 292 -3.19 -20.55 12.91
N TYR A 293 -3.23 -21.82 12.51
CA TYR A 293 -3.46 -22.95 13.43
C TYR A 293 -2.23 -23.36 14.25
N SER A 294 -1.02 -23.10 13.76
CA SER A 294 0.23 -23.46 14.46
C SER A 294 0.54 -22.61 15.68
N GLY A 295 -0.16 -21.48 15.86
CA GLY A 295 0.15 -20.49 16.90
C GLY A 295 1.39 -19.64 16.61
N LEU A 296 2.17 -19.93 15.57
CA LEU A 296 3.37 -19.13 15.19
C LEU A 296 3.03 -17.69 14.90
N GLU A 297 1.88 -17.44 14.30
CA GLU A 297 1.38 -16.10 14.06
C GLU A 297 1.11 -15.33 15.37
N HIS A 298 0.54 -16.02 16.37
CA HIS A 298 0.29 -15.42 17.68
C HIS A 298 1.60 -15.04 18.37
N VAL A 299 2.60 -15.90 18.35
CA VAL A 299 3.95 -15.64 18.88
C VAL A 299 4.61 -14.47 18.13
N ALA A 300 4.51 -14.45 16.80
CA ALA A 300 5.04 -13.35 16.00
C ALA A 300 4.34 -12.02 16.33
N ASN A 301 3.01 -12.01 16.45
CA ASN A 301 2.25 -10.82 16.82
C ASN A 301 2.59 -10.34 18.23
N GLN A 302 2.67 -11.22 19.22
CA GLN A 302 3.12 -10.85 20.58
C GLN A 302 4.51 -10.23 20.56
N ALA A 303 5.47 -10.80 19.82
CA ALA A 303 6.80 -10.25 19.69
C ALA A 303 6.82 -8.89 18.94
N ILE A 304 5.88 -8.68 18.03
CA ILE A 304 5.69 -7.41 17.32
C ILE A 304 5.05 -6.40 18.28
N GLU A 305 3.98 -6.77 18.95
CA GLU A 305 3.30 -5.92 19.92
C GLU A 305 4.21 -5.54 21.07
N ALA A 306 5.01 -6.45 21.58
CA ALA A 306 6.05 -6.17 22.58
C ALA A 306 7.10 -5.17 22.08
N LYS A 307 7.41 -5.14 20.76
CA LYS A 307 8.35 -4.17 20.17
C LYS A 307 7.68 -2.86 19.77
N VAL A 308 6.41 -2.88 19.40
CA VAL A 308 5.60 -1.69 19.08
C VAL A 308 5.10 -1.06 20.36
N SER A 309 4.70 -1.85 21.36
CA SER A 309 4.41 -1.41 22.73
C SER A 309 5.68 -1.02 23.50
N TRP A 310 6.88 -1.16 22.92
CA TRP A 310 8.08 -0.52 23.44
C TRP A 310 8.02 1.01 23.33
N THR A 311 7.04 1.55 22.61
CA THR A 311 6.66 2.97 22.69
C THR A 311 5.50 3.19 23.67
N ALA A 312 4.78 2.17 24.09
CA ALA A 312 3.84 2.27 25.20
C ALA A 312 4.66 2.19 26.51
N ASP A 313 4.67 3.28 27.25
CA ASP A 313 5.35 3.34 28.54
C ASP A 313 4.91 2.15 29.42
N PRO A 314 5.83 1.43 30.07
CA PRO A 314 5.53 0.28 30.91
C PRO A 314 4.41 0.56 31.94
N ALA A 315 4.30 1.80 32.42
CA ALA A 315 3.24 2.20 33.31
C ALA A 315 1.84 2.16 32.65
N ILE A 316 1.75 2.50 31.36
CA ILE A 316 0.48 2.45 30.61
C ILE A 316 0.08 0.99 30.40
N VAL A 317 1.01 0.11 30.04
CA VAL A 317 0.75 -1.33 29.89
C VAL A 317 0.24 -1.93 31.21
N GLN A 318 0.96 -1.67 32.29
CA GLN A 318 0.58 -2.17 33.61
C GLN A 318 -0.79 -1.63 34.07
N ALA A 319 -1.07 -0.35 33.82
CA ALA A 319 -2.38 0.24 34.12
C ALA A 319 -3.50 -0.39 33.30
N THR A 320 -3.25 -0.70 32.01
CA THR A 320 -4.22 -1.37 31.14
C THR A 320 -4.51 -2.79 31.64
N GLU A 321 -3.49 -3.55 32.00
CA GLU A 321 -3.67 -4.89 32.60
C GLU A 321 -4.49 -4.85 33.90
N LYS A 322 -4.25 -3.85 34.77
CA LYS A 322 -5.05 -3.66 36.00
C LYS A 322 -6.50 -3.27 35.71
N MET A 323 -6.70 -2.44 34.68
CA MET A 323 -8.03 -2.09 34.22
C MET A 323 -8.82 -3.32 33.71
N ASP A 324 -8.17 -4.20 32.95
CA ASP A 324 -8.78 -5.41 32.42
C ASP A 324 -9.10 -6.44 33.54
N GLN A 325 -8.32 -6.44 34.61
CA GLN A 325 -8.59 -7.21 35.83
C GLN A 325 -9.70 -6.61 36.70
N GLY A 326 -10.23 -5.44 36.36
CA GLY A 326 -11.25 -4.73 37.12
C GLY A 326 -10.68 -3.87 38.28
N ASN A 327 -9.37 -3.81 38.45
CA ASN A 327 -8.67 -3.08 39.53
C ASN A 327 -8.47 -1.61 39.15
N LEU A 328 -9.55 -0.85 38.99
CA LEU A 328 -9.51 0.54 38.50
C LEU A 328 -8.69 1.47 39.39
N ASP A 329 -8.69 1.29 40.71
CA ASP A 329 -7.96 2.15 41.64
C ASP A 329 -6.45 1.96 41.54
N GLU A 330 -5.98 0.72 41.36
CA GLU A 330 -4.58 0.45 41.12
C GLU A 330 -4.11 1.04 39.77
N ALA A 331 -4.93 0.88 38.73
CA ALA A 331 -4.64 1.45 37.40
C ALA A 331 -4.53 2.98 37.47
N ILE A 332 -5.45 3.65 38.16
CA ILE A 332 -5.41 5.10 38.39
C ILE A 332 -4.12 5.51 39.14
N GLY A 333 -3.77 4.80 40.21
CA GLY A 333 -2.56 5.09 41.00
C GLY A 333 -1.27 5.01 40.20
N ILE A 334 -1.16 3.98 39.31
CA ILE A 334 -0.05 3.82 38.39
C ILE A 334 0.03 5.02 37.45
N LEU A 335 -1.08 5.38 36.80
CA LEU A 335 -1.11 6.47 35.83
C LEU A 335 -0.89 7.84 36.47
N GLN A 336 -1.42 8.10 37.68
CA GLN A 336 -1.14 9.32 38.41
C GLN A 336 0.36 9.47 38.73
N THR A 337 1.00 8.39 39.16
CA THR A 337 2.44 8.38 39.42
C THR A 337 3.24 8.61 38.14
N HIS A 338 2.77 8.03 37.04
CA HIS A 338 3.41 8.18 35.73
C HIS A 338 3.24 9.61 35.18
N THR A 339 2.04 10.16 35.19
CA THR A 339 1.74 11.50 34.66
C THR A 339 2.41 12.61 35.50
N ALA A 340 2.69 12.37 36.77
CA ALA A 340 3.50 13.28 37.60
C ALA A 340 4.96 13.38 37.13
N LYS A 341 5.50 12.31 36.54
CA LYS A 341 6.88 12.27 36.00
C LYS A 341 6.93 12.62 34.52
N ALA A 342 5.94 12.18 33.75
CA ALA A 342 5.82 12.33 32.31
C ALA A 342 4.52 13.11 31.96
N ALA A 343 4.46 14.37 32.36
CA ALA A 343 3.27 15.21 32.23
C ALA A 343 2.81 15.47 30.77
N ALA A 344 3.65 15.15 29.79
CA ALA A 344 3.36 15.30 28.36
C ALA A 344 2.85 13.99 27.68
N SER A 345 2.67 12.91 28.42
CA SER A 345 2.18 11.64 27.86
C SER A 345 0.68 11.73 27.54
N VAL A 346 0.34 11.86 26.26
CA VAL A 346 -1.06 11.89 25.78
C VAL A 346 -1.76 10.59 26.16
N ASP A 347 -1.13 9.44 25.86
CA ASP A 347 -1.72 8.12 26.09
C ASP A 347 -2.06 7.88 27.57
N ALA A 348 -1.17 8.30 28.47
CA ALA A 348 -1.40 8.16 29.92
C ALA A 348 -2.58 9.02 30.39
N TRP A 349 -2.68 10.27 29.93
CA TRP A 349 -3.78 11.15 30.28
C TRP A 349 -5.10 10.70 29.68
N THR A 350 -5.07 10.17 28.43
CA THR A 350 -6.26 9.60 27.78
C THR A 350 -6.77 8.37 28.54
N LEU A 351 -5.89 7.44 28.91
CA LEU A 351 -6.29 6.27 29.69
C LEU A 351 -6.79 6.69 31.10
N LEU A 352 -6.17 7.68 31.70
CA LEU A 352 -6.59 8.20 33.00
C LEU A 352 -7.99 8.86 32.93
N SER A 353 -8.28 9.60 31.86
CA SER A 353 -9.63 10.15 31.63
C SER A 353 -10.68 9.05 31.52
N GLN A 354 -10.38 7.98 30.74
CA GLN A 354 -11.28 6.84 30.57
C GLN A 354 -11.56 6.13 31.92
N LEU A 355 -10.56 5.98 32.77
CA LEU A 355 -10.70 5.38 34.10
C LEU A 355 -11.58 6.23 35.03
N TYR A 356 -11.39 7.55 35.06
CA TYR A 356 -12.23 8.45 35.82
C TYR A 356 -13.68 8.44 35.34
N TRP A 357 -13.89 8.39 34.01
CA TRP A 357 -15.22 8.24 33.41
C TRP A 357 -15.90 6.94 33.87
N ARG A 358 -15.18 5.79 33.79
CA ARG A 358 -15.70 4.48 34.25
C ARG A 358 -16.04 4.47 35.76
N LYS A 359 -15.30 5.23 36.55
CA LYS A 359 -15.58 5.41 38.00
C LYS A 359 -16.65 6.44 38.29
N ASN A 360 -17.19 7.11 37.30
CA ASN A 360 -18.11 8.23 37.44
C ASN A 360 -17.54 9.40 38.26
N ASP A 361 -16.20 9.58 38.25
CA ASP A 361 -15.52 10.72 38.88
C ASP A 361 -15.41 11.87 37.86
N ILE A 362 -16.53 12.53 37.62
CA ILE A 362 -16.67 13.56 36.61
C ILE A 362 -15.69 14.73 36.78
N PRO A 363 -15.44 15.26 38.01
CA PRO A 363 -14.46 16.33 38.19
C PRO A 363 -13.08 15.96 37.70
N LYS A 364 -12.55 14.77 38.07
CA LYS A 364 -11.24 14.31 37.63
C LYS A 364 -11.21 13.92 36.17
N TYR A 365 -12.31 13.42 35.63
CA TYR A 365 -12.46 13.21 34.20
C TYR A 365 -12.28 14.53 33.42
N HIS A 366 -12.94 15.62 33.88
CA HIS A 366 -12.80 16.93 33.26
C HIS A 366 -11.37 17.49 33.35
N GLU A 367 -10.69 17.31 34.47
CA GLU A 367 -9.27 17.69 34.59
C GLU A 367 -8.40 16.93 33.60
N ALA A 368 -8.61 15.62 33.47
CA ALA A 368 -7.83 14.77 32.57
C ALA A 368 -8.08 15.08 31.09
N ILE A 369 -9.35 15.22 30.66
CA ILE A 369 -9.70 15.50 29.26
C ILE A 369 -9.23 16.91 28.83
N ILE A 370 -9.28 17.91 29.72
CA ILE A 370 -8.69 19.23 29.48
C ILE A 370 -7.19 19.10 29.22
N LYS A 371 -6.51 18.25 30.01
CA LYS A 371 -5.08 18.00 29.83
C LYS A 371 -4.77 17.32 28.52
N VAL A 372 -5.57 16.34 28.10
CA VAL A 372 -5.44 15.69 26.79
C VAL A 372 -5.61 16.72 25.65
N CYS A 373 -6.63 17.55 25.72
CA CYS A 373 -6.87 18.62 24.77
C CYS A 373 -5.67 19.59 24.65
N GLN A 374 -5.10 20.01 25.79
CA GLN A 374 -3.89 20.85 25.81
C GLN A 374 -2.69 20.19 25.15
N LEU A 375 -2.51 18.89 25.36
CA LEU A 375 -1.42 18.13 24.77
C LEU A 375 -1.61 17.95 23.25
N HIS A 376 -2.85 17.70 22.79
CA HIS A 376 -3.16 17.65 21.37
C HIS A 376 -2.93 19.00 20.69
N LEU A 377 -3.33 20.13 21.30
CA LEU A 377 -3.02 21.46 20.78
C LEU A 377 -1.51 21.71 20.67
N LYS A 378 -0.76 21.32 21.70
CA LYS A 378 0.71 21.46 21.69
C LYS A 378 1.36 20.59 20.62
N ALA A 379 0.80 19.42 20.33
CA ALA A 379 1.25 18.52 19.26
C ALA A 379 0.73 18.91 17.87
N GLN A 380 0.00 20.03 17.74
CA GLN A 380 -0.63 20.50 16.50
C GLN A 380 -1.68 19.52 15.93
N ASN A 381 -2.20 18.61 16.75
CA ASN A 381 -3.30 17.71 16.39
C ASN A 381 -4.63 18.39 16.71
N VAL A 382 -5.04 19.30 15.84
CA VAL A 382 -6.18 20.21 16.06
C VAL A 382 -7.49 19.44 16.04
N ASP A 383 -7.63 18.43 15.18
CA ASP A 383 -8.88 17.66 15.09
C ASP A 383 -9.15 16.85 16.37
N ALA A 384 -8.10 16.21 16.92
CA ALA A 384 -8.21 15.52 18.19
C ALA A 384 -8.53 16.49 19.35
N ALA A 385 -7.91 17.68 19.38
CA ALA A 385 -8.21 18.67 20.39
C ALA A 385 -9.68 19.15 20.34
N TRP A 386 -10.25 19.28 19.16
CA TRP A 386 -11.68 19.60 19.01
C TRP A 386 -12.60 18.45 19.43
N GLN A 387 -12.18 17.20 19.22
CA GLN A 387 -12.90 16.03 19.73
C GLN A 387 -12.91 16.03 21.26
N ASP A 388 -11.76 16.23 21.90
CA ASP A 388 -11.64 16.31 23.36
C ASP A 388 -12.54 17.42 23.93
N PHE A 389 -12.58 18.59 23.27
CA PHE A 389 -13.45 19.69 23.67
C PHE A 389 -14.93 19.31 23.57
N GLY A 390 -15.32 18.61 22.49
CA GLY A 390 -16.68 18.10 22.33
C GLY A 390 -17.04 17.08 23.42
N GLU A 391 -16.14 16.17 23.77
CA GLU A 391 -16.33 15.20 24.85
C GLU A 391 -16.47 15.87 26.22
N TYR A 392 -15.64 16.91 26.47
CA TYR A 392 -15.75 17.73 27.69
C TYR A 392 -17.11 18.37 27.81
N LEU A 393 -17.63 19.02 26.76
CA LEU A 393 -18.96 19.66 26.77
C LEU A 393 -20.07 18.62 26.91
N ASN A 394 -20.00 17.50 26.20
CA ASN A 394 -21.02 16.44 26.26
C ASN A 394 -21.09 15.74 27.63
N SER A 395 -20.01 15.78 28.41
CA SER A 395 -19.94 15.24 29.76
C SER A 395 -20.41 16.23 30.86
N GLY A 396 -20.98 17.38 30.47
CA GLY A 396 -21.46 18.41 31.36
C GLY A 396 -20.43 19.45 31.79
N GLY A 397 -19.30 19.53 31.03
CA GLY A 397 -18.34 20.61 31.24
C GLY A 397 -18.88 21.93 30.71
N GLU A 398 -18.95 22.94 31.56
CA GLU A 398 -19.51 24.25 31.16
C GLU A 398 -18.45 25.26 30.74
N ARG A 399 -17.27 25.24 31.37
CA ARG A 399 -16.21 26.25 31.19
C ARG A 399 -14.83 25.62 31.12
N MET A 400 -14.36 25.40 29.94
CA MET A 400 -12.97 25.06 29.72
C MET A 400 -12.05 26.24 30.11
N PRO A 401 -10.82 26.01 30.65
CA PRO A 401 -9.92 27.12 31.00
C PRO A 401 -9.72 28.10 29.84
N ALA A 402 -9.85 29.41 30.13
CA ALA A 402 -9.86 30.46 29.11
C ALA A 402 -8.64 30.43 28.17
N SER A 403 -7.46 30.10 28.71
CA SER A 403 -6.25 29.94 27.90
C SER A 403 -6.34 28.78 26.90
N THR A 404 -6.85 27.63 27.31
CA THR A 404 -7.01 26.44 26.46
C THR A 404 -8.08 26.70 25.39
N TRP A 405 -9.17 27.36 25.76
CA TRP A 405 -10.22 27.72 24.81
C TRP A 405 -9.72 28.73 23.76
N LEU A 406 -8.93 29.72 24.21
CA LEU A 406 -8.28 30.68 23.29
C LEU A 406 -7.35 29.99 22.30
N ASP A 407 -6.58 28.98 22.75
CA ASP A 407 -5.70 28.23 21.88
C ASP A 407 -6.48 27.35 20.88
N LEU A 408 -7.61 26.78 21.26
CA LEU A 408 -8.56 26.11 20.35
C LEU A 408 -9.09 27.05 19.26
N CYS A 409 -9.52 28.26 19.65
CA CYS A 409 -9.99 29.26 18.72
C CYS A 409 -8.90 29.65 17.70
N ARG A 410 -7.66 29.85 18.17
CA ARG A 410 -6.51 30.14 17.30
C ARG A 410 -6.19 28.97 16.38
N ALA A 411 -6.32 27.73 16.85
CA ALA A 411 -6.13 26.55 16.04
C ALA A 411 -7.16 26.47 14.90
N ALA A 412 -8.44 26.80 15.16
CA ALA A 412 -9.49 26.90 14.14
C ALA A 412 -9.17 28.00 13.12
N GLU A 413 -8.69 29.16 13.58
CA GLU A 413 -8.25 30.25 12.71
C GLU A 413 -7.12 29.82 11.78
N ASN A 414 -6.10 29.11 12.30
CA ASN A 414 -4.98 28.60 11.53
C ASN A 414 -5.41 27.56 10.48
N GLN A 415 -6.46 26.79 10.76
CA GLN A 415 -7.09 25.86 9.81
C GLN A 415 -8.02 26.57 8.81
N GLN A 416 -8.10 27.91 8.86
CA GLN A 416 -8.99 28.72 8.04
C GLN A 416 -10.49 28.49 8.28
N ASN A 417 -10.85 27.87 9.38
CA ASN A 417 -12.25 27.71 9.80
C ASN A 417 -12.72 28.95 10.57
N PHE A 418 -12.83 30.06 9.84
CA PHE A 418 -13.09 31.39 10.43
C PHE A 418 -14.45 31.49 11.09
N GLU A 419 -15.47 30.84 10.54
CA GLU A 419 -16.83 30.83 11.13
C GLU A 419 -16.80 30.26 12.54
N ARG A 420 -16.25 29.05 12.69
CA ARG A 420 -16.10 28.39 13.97
C ARG A 420 -15.22 29.16 14.93
N ALA A 421 -14.11 29.73 14.42
CA ALA A 421 -13.22 30.52 15.24
C ALA A 421 -13.95 31.74 15.85
N VAL A 422 -14.72 32.49 15.06
CA VAL A 422 -15.48 33.66 15.53
C VAL A 422 -16.56 33.27 16.53
N GLU A 423 -17.28 32.18 16.27
CA GLU A 423 -18.31 31.68 17.19
C GLU A 423 -17.72 31.31 18.56
N GLU A 424 -16.61 30.57 18.57
CA GLU A 424 -15.96 30.12 19.80
C GLU A 424 -15.25 31.29 20.53
N TYR A 425 -14.69 32.27 19.82
CA TYR A 425 -14.17 33.50 20.43
C TYR A 425 -15.30 34.28 21.15
N ASP A 426 -16.47 34.38 20.54
CA ASP A 426 -17.63 35.06 21.16
C ASP A 426 -18.07 34.34 22.45
N LYS A 427 -18.21 33.00 22.40
CA LYS A 427 -18.54 32.18 23.59
C LYS A 427 -17.51 32.33 24.71
N LEU A 428 -16.23 32.32 24.37
CA LEU A 428 -15.14 32.51 25.33
C LEU A 428 -15.25 33.90 26.00
N ALA A 429 -15.48 34.93 25.20
CA ALA A 429 -15.58 36.29 25.69
C ALA A 429 -16.78 36.45 26.69
N GLN A 430 -17.92 35.80 26.37
CA GLN A 430 -19.09 35.78 27.24
C GLN A 430 -18.86 34.98 28.53
N ALA A 431 -18.13 33.85 28.43
CA ALA A 431 -17.87 33.00 29.59
C ALA A 431 -16.88 33.62 30.59
N TYR A 432 -15.93 34.42 30.11
CA TYR A 432 -14.83 34.98 30.89
C TYR A 432 -14.67 36.51 30.75
N PRO A 433 -15.71 37.33 30.98
CA PRO A 433 -15.74 38.78 30.63
C PRO A 433 -14.66 39.61 31.33
N LYS A 434 -14.07 39.10 32.41
CA LYS A 434 -13.08 39.83 33.23
C LYS A 434 -11.64 39.34 33.03
N GLU A 435 -11.44 38.37 32.12
CA GLU A 435 -10.11 37.83 31.87
C GLU A 435 -9.48 38.44 30.59
N ARG A 436 -8.16 38.53 30.59
CA ARG A 436 -7.39 39.04 29.45
C ARG A 436 -7.68 38.28 28.14
N GLN A 437 -7.96 36.99 28.25
CA GLN A 437 -8.29 36.10 27.12
C GLN A 437 -9.57 36.51 26.41
N SER A 438 -10.55 37.04 27.16
CA SER A 438 -11.79 37.59 26.61
C SER A 438 -11.50 38.78 25.67
N LEU A 439 -10.69 39.71 26.11
CA LEU A 439 -10.31 40.86 25.28
C LEU A 439 -9.61 40.44 23.99
N LEU A 440 -8.65 39.49 24.10
CA LEU A 440 -7.97 38.94 22.93
C LEU A 440 -8.95 38.23 21.99
N ALA A 441 -9.93 37.52 22.53
CA ALA A 441 -10.97 36.85 21.76
C ALA A 441 -11.86 37.84 21.01
N LEU A 442 -12.33 38.91 21.67
CA LEU A 442 -13.13 39.95 21.04
C LEU A 442 -12.39 40.65 19.89
N MET A 443 -11.11 40.99 20.10
CA MET A 443 -10.28 41.61 19.08
C MET A 443 -10.05 40.67 17.87
N ALA A 444 -9.81 39.39 18.13
CA ALA A 444 -9.63 38.37 17.09
C ALA A 444 -10.93 38.14 16.30
N ALA A 445 -12.07 38.02 17.00
CA ALA A 445 -13.39 37.90 16.38
C ALA A 445 -13.72 39.11 15.51
N GLY A 446 -13.47 40.33 16.00
CA GLY A 446 -13.65 41.57 15.23
C GLY A 446 -12.81 41.58 13.94
N ARG A 447 -11.51 41.28 14.07
CA ARG A 447 -10.59 41.20 12.93
C ARG A 447 -11.04 40.15 11.90
N LEU A 448 -11.38 38.94 12.33
CA LEU A 448 -11.83 37.87 11.42
C LEU A 448 -13.15 38.19 10.74
N SER A 449 -14.11 38.71 11.49
CA SER A 449 -15.41 39.14 10.96
C SER A 449 -15.24 40.18 9.85
N GLN A 450 -14.31 41.11 10.02
CA GLN A 450 -14.05 42.12 9.04
C GLN A 450 -13.24 41.66 7.83
N THR A 451 -12.09 40.98 8.09
CA THR A 451 -11.08 40.72 7.03
C THR A 451 -11.31 39.39 6.29
N LYS A 452 -11.98 38.42 6.92
CA LYS A 452 -12.16 37.08 6.37
C LYS A 452 -13.61 36.75 6.04
N LEU A 453 -14.56 37.19 6.87
CA LEU A 453 -15.96 36.90 6.69
C LEU A 453 -16.76 38.01 6.02
N ASN A 454 -16.16 39.19 5.83
CA ASN A 454 -16.80 40.38 5.27
C ASN A 454 -18.12 40.76 5.99
N ARG A 455 -18.09 40.72 7.32
CA ARG A 455 -19.23 41.01 8.21
C ARG A 455 -18.94 42.25 9.07
N PRO A 456 -19.02 43.47 8.52
CA PRO A 456 -18.64 44.69 9.24
C PRO A 456 -19.52 44.98 10.45
N ALA A 457 -20.79 44.59 10.43
CA ALA A 457 -21.69 44.74 11.56
C ALA A 457 -21.24 43.88 12.77
N ASP A 458 -20.84 42.64 12.52
CA ASP A 458 -20.31 41.76 13.60
C ASP A 458 -18.95 42.29 14.09
N ALA A 459 -18.09 42.72 13.20
CA ALA A 459 -16.82 43.32 13.56
C ALA A 459 -17.01 44.52 14.48
N LEU A 460 -17.94 45.42 14.15
CA LEU A 460 -18.27 46.59 14.95
C LEU A 460 -18.76 46.19 16.33
N ARG A 461 -19.63 45.18 16.42
CA ARG A 461 -20.13 44.64 17.69
C ARG A 461 -18.98 44.14 18.59
N PHE A 462 -18.06 43.38 18.03
CA PHE A 462 -16.91 42.83 18.75
C PHE A 462 -15.94 43.90 19.24
N TYR A 463 -15.59 44.86 18.37
CA TYR A 463 -14.71 45.94 18.77
C TYR A 463 -15.33 46.88 19.80
N LYS A 464 -16.64 47.15 19.75
CA LYS A 464 -17.36 47.88 20.80
C LYS A 464 -17.30 47.15 22.13
N ALA A 465 -17.58 45.82 22.11
CA ALA A 465 -17.47 45.00 23.30
C ALA A 465 -16.02 44.97 23.87
N ALA A 466 -15.02 45.03 23.01
CA ALA A 466 -13.63 45.12 23.45
C ALA A 466 -13.30 46.48 24.08
N ALA A 467 -13.80 47.59 23.50
CA ALA A 467 -13.63 48.94 24.05
C ALA A 467 -14.36 49.11 25.42
N ASP A 468 -15.52 48.50 25.57
CA ASP A 468 -16.32 48.54 26.81
C ASP A 468 -15.83 47.52 27.86
N SER A 469 -14.78 46.74 27.56
CA SER A 469 -14.26 45.73 28.45
C SER A 469 -13.72 46.30 29.77
N SER A 470 -14.02 45.67 30.88
CA SER A 470 -13.41 46.00 32.17
C SER A 470 -11.96 45.57 32.33
N VAL A 471 -11.44 44.83 31.36
CA VAL A 471 -10.04 44.39 31.37
C VAL A 471 -9.12 45.55 30.99
N PRO A 472 -8.05 45.82 31.72
CA PRO A 472 -7.07 46.87 31.34
C PRO A 472 -6.51 46.61 29.94
N HIS A 473 -6.66 47.61 29.02
CA HIS A 473 -6.35 47.39 27.62
C HIS A 473 -5.61 48.59 26.94
N VAL A 474 -4.95 49.42 27.74
CA VAL A 474 -4.20 50.60 27.23
C VAL A 474 -3.24 50.19 26.10
N ASP A 475 -2.58 49.05 26.21
CA ASP A 475 -1.65 48.53 25.19
C ASP A 475 -2.33 48.23 23.85
N TRP A 476 -3.62 47.97 23.83
CA TRP A 476 -4.41 47.62 22.64
C TRP A 476 -5.42 48.70 22.21
N GLU A 477 -5.47 49.81 22.91
CA GLU A 477 -6.42 50.89 22.64
C GLU A 477 -6.38 51.34 21.20
N MET A 478 -5.16 51.56 20.65
CA MET A 478 -5.00 51.98 19.24
C MET A 478 -5.55 50.93 18.27
N ASN A 479 -5.39 49.62 18.55
CA ASN A 479 -5.88 48.53 17.72
C ASN A 479 -7.40 48.45 17.77
N ILE A 480 -7.99 48.58 18.95
CA ILE A 480 -9.42 48.58 19.16
C ILE A 480 -10.07 49.76 18.44
N GLN A 481 -9.57 51.00 18.66
CA GLN A 481 -10.07 52.18 18.00
C GLN A 481 -9.84 52.20 16.49
N GLY A 482 -8.74 51.60 16.03
CA GLY A 482 -8.48 51.35 14.61
C GLY A 482 -9.52 50.44 13.98
N GLY A 483 -9.79 49.29 14.62
CA GLY A 483 -10.80 48.31 14.19
C GLY A 483 -12.23 48.90 14.19
N LEU A 484 -12.59 49.69 15.22
CA LEU A 484 -13.87 50.38 15.27
C LEU A 484 -14.07 51.28 14.05
N ARG A 485 -13.13 52.17 13.80
CA ARG A 485 -13.22 53.14 12.67
C ARG A 485 -13.28 52.44 11.32
N GLU A 486 -12.57 51.35 11.17
CA GLU A 486 -12.57 50.55 9.95
C GLU A 486 -13.90 49.81 9.73
N ALA A 487 -14.44 49.20 10.79
CA ALA A 487 -15.74 48.56 10.76
C ALA A 487 -16.89 49.51 10.48
N GLU A 488 -16.86 50.73 11.07
CA GLU A 488 -17.84 51.78 10.82
C GLU A 488 -17.81 52.27 9.37
N ARG A 489 -16.60 52.48 8.81
CA ARG A 489 -16.44 52.86 7.39
C ARG A 489 -16.97 51.78 6.45
N ALA A 490 -16.65 50.49 6.72
CA ALA A 490 -17.11 49.40 5.90
C ALA A 490 -18.64 49.26 5.96
N LEU A 491 -19.24 49.46 7.13
CA LEU A 491 -20.69 49.41 7.29
C LEU A 491 -21.37 50.57 6.51
N SER A 492 -20.85 51.77 6.63
CA SER A 492 -21.37 52.94 5.91
C SER A 492 -21.26 52.80 4.39
N ALA A 493 -20.20 52.10 3.91
CA ALA A 493 -20.04 51.85 2.49
C ALA A 493 -21.04 50.78 1.97
N THR A 494 -21.50 49.88 2.84
CA THR A 494 -22.51 48.84 2.49
C THR A 494 -23.93 49.42 2.49
N GLU A 495 -24.20 50.48 3.26
CA GLU A 495 -25.49 51.12 3.37
C GLU A 495 -25.69 52.27 2.37
N ALA A 496 -24.64 52.71 1.67
CA ALA A 496 -24.75 53.74 0.64
C ALA A 496 -25.54 53.19 -0.56
N PRO A 497 -26.69 53.81 -0.95
CA PRO A 497 -27.45 53.35 -2.10
C PRO A 497 -26.60 53.43 -3.35
N ALA A 498 -26.58 52.35 -4.16
CA ALA A 498 -25.97 52.33 -5.47
C ALA A 498 -26.57 53.49 -6.32
N THR A 499 -25.89 54.62 -6.41
CA THR A 499 -26.25 55.66 -7.36
C THR A 499 -26.00 55.10 -8.75
N HIS A 500 -27.10 54.77 -9.42
CA HIS A 500 -27.13 54.39 -10.82
C HIS A 500 -26.42 55.48 -11.66
N SER A 501 -25.31 55.11 -12.30
CA SER A 501 -24.77 55.81 -13.46
C SER A 501 -24.90 54.96 -14.69
#